data_a43a9c684b1110908a27c13080962ac2
#
_entry.id   a43a9c684b1110908a27c13080962ac2
#
_cell.length_a   1.000
_cell.length_b   1.000
_cell.length_c   1.000
_cell.angle_alpha   90.00
_cell.angle_beta   90.00
_cell.angle_gamma   90.00
#
_symmetry.space_group_name_H-M   'P 1'
#
loop_
_entity.id
_entity.type
_entity.pdbx_description
1 polymer ?
#
loop_
_entity_poly.entity_id
_entity_poly.type
_entity_poly.pdbx_seq_one_letter_code
_entity_poly.pdbx_strand_id
1 'polypeptide(L)'
;GAKELDGTLLNGKILLNLDTEDDDELSIGCAGGIDTNTSYSYQETSIHKEWEVLKIKLRGLLGGHSGMDINKGRGNANKWMARLLWELKQSNPVQLISFDGGSLRNAIPREATCRIAVANSEEAREKLLQTIANIKQEYIRIEPDHFFEIESVVSSGDAMNDSDCTKILNTLCAVHNGVFRMSPQIKDLVEASSSLARVIIHEGTFTTQSLQRSSVESTKSEVSMAIRSAFENMGATVEQGGDYPGWEPNRNSRILTLMEDLYKKLFNEPPHVKACHAGLECGILGKHLPGVEMISFGPNIRAAHSPDEKVQISSVQKFWSYLLETLKHIPQNA
;
A
#
# COMPACT_ATOMS: atom_id res chain seq x y z
N GLY A 1 6.23 0.10 24.32
CA GLY A 1 6.83 -1.05 23.69
C GLY A 1 8.04 -0.68 22.83
N ALA A 2 8.20 -1.33 21.68
CA ALA A 2 9.41 -1.24 20.84
C ALA A 2 9.84 0.20 20.46
N LYS A 3 8.89 1.11 20.26
CA LYS A 3 9.18 2.53 19.90
C LYS A 3 9.93 3.33 20.99
N GLU A 4 9.78 2.93 22.24
CA GLU A 4 10.36 3.64 23.40
C GLU A 4 11.44 2.80 24.10
N LEU A 5 11.94 1.77 23.42
CA LEU A 5 13.00 0.94 23.97
C LEU A 5 14.28 1.78 24.14
N ASP A 6 14.83 1.76 25.35
CA ASP A 6 16.19 2.24 25.59
C ASP A 6 17.18 1.14 25.20
N GLY A 7 17.73 1.24 24.00
CA GLY A 7 18.68 0.26 23.46
C GLY A 7 19.98 0.16 24.27
N THR A 8 20.30 1.15 25.11
CA THR A 8 21.50 1.12 25.97
C THR A 8 21.42 0.06 27.07
N LEU A 9 20.22 -0.41 27.39
CA LEU A 9 19.99 -1.48 28.37
C LEU A 9 20.32 -2.89 27.83
N LEU A 10 20.53 -3.01 26.51
CA LEU A 10 20.75 -4.28 25.84
C LEU A 10 22.13 -4.31 25.18
N ASN A 11 22.93 -5.32 25.52
CA ASN A 11 24.30 -5.51 24.99
C ASN A 11 24.40 -6.67 23.99
N GLY A 12 23.28 -7.26 23.61
CA GLY A 12 23.23 -8.37 22.64
C GLY A 12 23.69 -7.95 21.26
N LYS A 13 24.38 -8.84 20.54
CA LYS A 13 24.82 -8.65 19.15
C LYS A 13 23.92 -9.31 18.13
N ILE A 14 23.04 -10.21 18.59
CA ILE A 14 22.08 -10.94 17.77
C ILE A 14 20.70 -10.80 18.43
N LEU A 15 19.70 -10.46 17.62
CA LEU A 15 18.30 -10.43 18.00
C LEU A 15 17.54 -11.50 17.26
N LEU A 16 17.00 -12.46 18.00
CA LEU A 16 16.10 -13.48 17.50
C LEU A 16 14.65 -13.02 17.77
N ASN A 17 13.96 -12.57 16.72
CA ASN A 17 12.54 -12.25 16.80
C ASN A 17 11.74 -13.54 16.52
N LEU A 18 10.82 -13.89 17.41
CA LEU A 18 10.08 -15.14 17.38
C LEU A 18 8.64 -14.95 16.83
N ASP A 19 8.43 -13.91 16.05
CA ASP A 19 7.12 -13.45 15.61
C ASP A 19 6.98 -13.49 14.07
N THR A 20 7.04 -14.71 13.50
CA THR A 20 6.63 -15.00 12.12
C THR A 20 5.62 -16.13 12.11
N GLU A 21 4.95 -16.35 11.00
CA GLU A 21 3.74 -17.16 10.89
C GLU A 21 3.91 -18.47 10.10
N ASP A 22 5.15 -18.76 9.62
CA ASP A 22 5.49 -19.96 8.87
C ASP A 22 6.81 -20.58 9.39
N ASP A 23 6.79 -21.87 9.72
CA ASP A 23 7.89 -22.57 10.39
C ASP A 23 9.05 -22.99 9.47
N ASP A 24 8.90 -22.74 8.19
CA ASP A 24 9.91 -22.97 7.16
C ASP A 24 10.52 -21.66 6.62
N GLU A 25 10.19 -20.52 7.25
CA GLU A 25 10.64 -19.20 6.82
C GLU A 25 11.65 -18.57 7.79
N LEU A 26 12.64 -17.89 7.20
CA LEU A 26 13.56 -16.98 7.88
C LEU A 26 13.38 -15.58 7.32
N SER A 27 12.81 -14.69 8.09
CA SER A 27 12.64 -13.29 7.68
C SER A 27 13.87 -12.47 8.04
N ILE A 28 14.43 -11.76 7.05
CA ILE A 28 15.66 -10.97 7.16
C ILE A 28 15.46 -9.50 6.85
N GLY A 29 14.22 -9.06 6.66
CA GLY A 29 13.90 -7.68 6.34
C GLY A 29 12.40 -7.40 6.34
N CYS A 30 12.07 -6.13 6.52
CA CYS A 30 10.68 -5.66 6.44
C CYS A 30 10.61 -4.20 5.95
N ALA A 31 9.45 -3.82 5.40
CA ALA A 31 9.25 -2.43 5.01
C ALA A 31 8.90 -1.54 6.21
N GLY A 32 9.52 -0.37 6.24
CA GLY A 32 8.99 0.78 6.96
C GLY A 32 7.84 1.43 6.21
N GLY A 33 7.30 2.50 6.74
CA GLY A 33 6.24 3.25 6.08
C GLY A 33 6.19 4.71 6.52
N ILE A 34 5.61 5.54 5.66
CA ILE A 34 5.30 6.94 5.94
C ILE A 34 3.97 7.29 5.29
N ASP A 35 3.14 7.97 6.05
CA ASP A 35 1.85 8.48 5.59
C ASP A 35 2.02 9.83 4.89
N THR A 36 1.36 10.02 3.76
CA THR A 36 1.20 11.32 3.11
C THR A 36 -0.27 11.68 3.03
N ASN A 37 -0.66 12.75 3.72
CA ASN A 37 -2.00 13.34 3.69
C ASN A 37 -1.95 14.62 2.88
N THR A 38 -2.95 14.85 2.04
CA THR A 38 -3.05 16.10 1.29
C THR A 38 -4.39 16.77 1.48
N SER A 39 -4.39 18.09 1.37
CA SER A 39 -5.60 18.90 1.40
C SER A 39 -5.48 20.05 0.40
N TYR A 40 -6.56 20.32 -0.33
CA TYR A 40 -6.68 21.44 -1.25
C TYR A 40 -8.10 21.98 -1.24
N SER A 41 -8.23 23.31 -1.12
CA SER A 41 -9.53 23.99 -1.22
C SER A 41 -9.74 24.43 -2.66
N TYR A 42 -10.82 23.96 -3.29
CA TYR A 42 -11.16 24.32 -4.66
C TYR A 42 -12.35 25.34 -4.67
N GLN A 43 -12.45 26.07 -5.77
CA GLN A 43 -13.55 26.98 -5.97
C GLN A 43 -14.76 26.23 -6.53
N GLU A 44 -15.94 26.50 -5.97
CA GLU A 44 -17.20 25.95 -6.45
C GLU A 44 -17.90 26.90 -7.39
N THR A 45 -18.62 26.35 -8.36
CA THR A 45 -19.50 27.05 -9.30
C THR A 45 -20.82 26.31 -9.39
N SER A 46 -21.90 27.03 -9.65
CA SER A 46 -23.20 26.37 -9.81
C SER A 46 -23.19 25.40 -11.00
N ILE A 47 -23.83 24.27 -10.82
CA ILE A 47 -24.04 23.28 -11.87
C ILE A 47 -24.87 23.94 -12.99
N HIS A 48 -24.44 23.75 -14.24
CA HIS A 48 -25.21 24.21 -15.38
C HIS A 48 -26.62 23.61 -15.40
N LYS A 49 -27.65 24.43 -15.50
CA LYS A 49 -29.06 24.02 -15.32
C LYS A 49 -29.51 22.93 -16.31
N GLU A 50 -28.94 22.90 -17.50
CA GLU A 50 -29.32 21.96 -18.56
C GLU A 50 -28.44 20.70 -18.57
N TRP A 51 -27.45 20.62 -17.67
CA TRP A 51 -26.57 19.47 -17.59
C TRP A 51 -27.17 18.35 -16.77
N GLU A 52 -27.04 17.13 -17.31
CA GLU A 52 -27.45 15.93 -16.59
C GLU A 52 -26.40 15.52 -15.57
N VAL A 53 -26.84 15.12 -14.38
CA VAL A 53 -25.94 14.61 -13.35
C VAL A 53 -25.89 13.09 -13.40
N LEU A 54 -24.68 12.56 -13.57
CA LEU A 54 -24.37 11.15 -13.54
C LEU A 54 -23.69 10.78 -12.21
N LYS A 55 -24.16 9.71 -11.60
CA LYS A 55 -23.47 9.02 -10.51
C LYS A 55 -22.80 7.78 -11.07
N ILE A 56 -21.49 7.68 -10.87
CA ILE A 56 -20.67 6.54 -11.32
C ILE A 56 -20.17 5.81 -10.09
N LYS A 57 -20.38 4.51 -10.03
CA LYS A 57 -19.89 3.64 -8.96
C LYS A 57 -19.01 2.54 -9.56
N LEU A 58 -17.84 2.36 -8.98
CA LEU A 58 -16.95 1.22 -9.24
C LEU A 58 -16.92 0.35 -8.00
N ARG A 59 -17.15 -0.94 -8.17
CA ARG A 59 -17.17 -1.95 -7.09
C ARG A 59 -16.62 -3.29 -7.56
N GLY A 60 -16.43 -4.21 -6.60
CA GLY A 60 -16.07 -5.60 -6.87
C GLY A 60 -14.58 -5.83 -7.11
N LEU A 61 -13.70 -4.85 -6.88
CA LEU A 61 -12.27 -5.07 -6.92
C LEU A 61 -11.80 -5.93 -5.73
N LEU A 62 -10.75 -6.74 -5.95
CA LEU A 62 -10.18 -7.62 -4.92
C LEU A 62 -9.62 -6.83 -3.74
N GLY A 63 -8.99 -5.68 -4.01
CA GLY A 63 -8.31 -4.93 -2.97
C GLY A 63 -7.14 -5.69 -2.35
N GLY A 64 -6.94 -5.57 -1.03
CA GLY A 64 -5.89 -6.25 -0.29
C GLY A 64 -5.00 -5.33 0.52
N HIS A 65 -3.97 -5.88 1.15
CA HIS A 65 -3.02 -5.10 1.93
C HIS A 65 -2.10 -4.29 1.02
N SER A 66 -1.97 -2.97 1.29
CA SER A 66 -1.19 -2.03 0.45
C SER A 66 0.32 -2.29 0.41
N GLY A 67 0.82 -3.24 1.18
CA GLY A 67 2.19 -3.75 1.13
C GLY A 67 2.23 -5.14 0.51
N MET A 68 1.69 -6.16 1.19
CA MET A 68 1.80 -7.57 0.80
C MET A 68 1.15 -7.91 -0.55
N ASP A 69 0.16 -7.13 -0.98
CA ASP A 69 -0.56 -7.39 -2.23
C ASP A 69 -0.24 -6.38 -3.34
N ILE A 70 0.64 -5.40 -3.09
CA ILE A 70 0.89 -4.26 -3.99
C ILE A 70 1.48 -4.68 -5.34
N ASN A 71 2.21 -5.79 -5.39
CA ASN A 71 2.82 -6.33 -6.60
C ASN A 71 1.94 -7.35 -7.35
N LYS A 72 0.72 -7.61 -6.86
CA LYS A 72 -0.19 -8.58 -7.49
C LYS A 72 -0.96 -8.02 -8.69
N GLY A 73 -0.68 -6.77 -9.09
CA GLY A 73 -1.31 -6.13 -10.23
C GLY A 73 -2.80 -5.78 -10.03
N ARG A 74 -3.28 -5.80 -8.77
CA ARG A 74 -4.69 -5.49 -8.46
C ARG A 74 -5.06 -4.06 -8.81
N GLY A 75 -6.31 -3.86 -9.17
CA GLY A 75 -6.88 -2.56 -9.48
C GLY A 75 -6.93 -1.66 -8.24
N ASN A 76 -6.65 -0.36 -8.44
CA ASN A 76 -6.89 0.68 -7.45
C ASN A 76 -8.09 1.50 -7.91
N ALA A 77 -9.20 1.44 -7.17
CA ALA A 77 -10.45 2.08 -7.57
C ALA A 77 -10.32 3.61 -7.73
N ASN A 78 -9.47 4.26 -6.93
CA ASN A 78 -9.21 5.70 -7.04
C ASN A 78 -8.51 6.05 -8.37
N LYS A 79 -7.52 5.25 -8.76
CA LYS A 79 -6.80 5.44 -10.02
C LYS A 79 -7.68 5.14 -11.24
N TRP A 80 -8.51 4.11 -11.19
CA TRP A 80 -9.41 3.79 -12.28
C TRP A 80 -10.51 4.84 -12.46
N MET A 81 -11.10 5.31 -11.37
CA MET A 81 -12.08 6.39 -11.42
C MET A 81 -11.46 7.70 -11.91
N ALA A 82 -10.25 8.04 -11.45
CA ALA A 82 -9.52 9.22 -11.93
C ALA A 82 -9.24 9.13 -13.44
N ARG A 83 -8.77 7.97 -13.94
CA ARG A 83 -8.57 7.72 -15.38
C ARG A 83 -9.88 7.89 -16.16
N LEU A 84 -10.96 7.29 -15.68
CA LEU A 84 -12.28 7.38 -16.32
C LEU A 84 -12.73 8.82 -16.49
N LEU A 85 -12.62 9.62 -15.43
CA LEU A 85 -13.00 11.03 -15.43
C LEU A 85 -12.05 11.89 -16.29
N TRP A 86 -10.76 11.59 -16.25
CA TRP A 86 -9.75 12.29 -17.05
C TRP A 86 -9.98 12.06 -18.55
N GLU A 87 -10.19 10.82 -18.99
CA GLU A 87 -10.49 10.49 -20.39
C GLU A 87 -11.80 11.12 -20.85
N LEU A 88 -12.85 11.11 -20.03
CA LEU A 88 -14.10 11.78 -20.33
C LEU A 88 -13.91 13.28 -20.56
N LYS A 89 -13.17 13.94 -19.66
CA LYS A 89 -12.93 15.39 -19.71
C LYS A 89 -12.14 15.85 -20.95
N GLN A 90 -11.38 14.97 -21.64
CA GLN A 90 -10.68 15.31 -22.88
C GLN A 90 -11.65 15.57 -24.05
N SER A 91 -12.83 15.00 -24.04
CA SER A 91 -13.80 15.08 -25.13
C SER A 91 -15.15 15.72 -24.73
N ASN A 92 -15.43 15.84 -23.44
CA ASN A 92 -16.70 16.36 -22.93
C ASN A 92 -16.48 17.43 -21.85
N PRO A 93 -17.26 18.53 -21.86
CA PRO A 93 -17.33 19.42 -20.71
C PRO A 93 -17.88 18.66 -19.49
N VAL A 94 -17.15 18.69 -18.38
CA VAL A 94 -17.48 17.98 -17.14
C VAL A 94 -17.34 18.91 -15.95
N GLN A 95 -18.33 18.94 -15.07
CA GLN A 95 -18.21 19.52 -13.73
C GLN A 95 -18.17 18.38 -12.71
N LEU A 96 -17.10 18.27 -11.93
CA LEU A 96 -16.96 17.28 -10.87
C LEU A 96 -17.64 17.77 -9.60
N ILE A 97 -18.62 17.02 -9.11
CA ILE A 97 -19.44 17.38 -7.95
C ILE A 97 -18.87 16.74 -6.68
N SER A 98 -18.59 15.43 -6.74
CA SER A 98 -18.02 14.71 -5.60
C SER A 98 -17.25 13.49 -6.03
N PHE A 99 -16.32 13.08 -5.18
CA PHE A 99 -15.56 11.83 -5.31
C PHE A 99 -15.37 11.23 -3.91
N ASP A 100 -15.66 9.95 -3.77
CA ASP A 100 -15.45 9.19 -2.54
C ASP A 100 -14.89 7.81 -2.89
N GLY A 101 -13.62 7.55 -2.62
CA GLY A 101 -12.99 6.28 -2.95
C GLY A 101 -11.98 5.81 -1.93
N GLY A 102 -12.01 4.50 -1.69
CA GLY A 102 -11.20 3.83 -0.68
C GLY A 102 -11.69 4.06 0.75
N SER A 103 -11.03 3.45 1.72
CA SER A 103 -11.41 3.55 3.14
C SER A 103 -10.21 3.53 4.07
N LEU A 104 -9.49 2.42 4.14
CA LEU A 104 -8.36 2.21 5.04
C LEU A 104 -7.04 2.57 4.35
N ARG A 105 -6.18 3.29 5.06
CA ARG A 105 -4.86 3.74 4.57
C ARG A 105 -3.96 2.60 4.10
N ASN A 106 -3.99 1.47 4.79
CA ASN A 106 -3.16 0.30 4.50
C ASN A 106 -3.83 -0.73 3.57
N ALA A 107 -4.93 -0.35 2.91
CA ALA A 107 -5.66 -1.20 1.97
C ALA A 107 -5.63 -0.62 0.55
N ILE A 108 -5.55 -1.50 -0.45
CA ILE A 108 -5.77 -1.14 -1.85
C ILE A 108 -7.26 -0.85 -2.04
N PRO A 109 -7.65 0.33 -2.55
CA PRO A 109 -9.06 0.71 -2.70
C PRO A 109 -9.84 -0.27 -3.58
N ARG A 110 -10.96 -0.78 -3.05
CA ARG A 110 -11.84 -1.75 -3.74
C ARG A 110 -13.00 -1.11 -4.46
N GLU A 111 -13.35 0.11 -4.08
CA GLU A 111 -14.51 0.83 -4.59
C GLU A 111 -14.27 2.34 -4.62
N ALA A 112 -14.95 3.00 -5.54
CA ALA A 112 -15.03 4.45 -5.63
C ALA A 112 -16.38 4.86 -6.19
N THR A 113 -16.88 6.01 -5.74
CA THR A 113 -18.11 6.63 -6.26
C THR A 113 -17.81 8.09 -6.60
N CYS A 114 -18.29 8.56 -7.74
CA CYS A 114 -18.24 9.97 -8.07
C CYS A 114 -19.57 10.46 -8.62
N ARG A 115 -19.77 11.78 -8.56
CA ARG A 115 -20.90 12.49 -9.20
C ARG A 115 -20.33 13.57 -10.10
N ILE A 116 -20.82 13.64 -11.32
CA ILE A 116 -20.41 14.61 -12.33
C ILE A 116 -21.64 15.19 -13.01
N ALA A 117 -21.55 16.43 -13.47
CA ALA A 117 -22.50 16.98 -14.41
C ALA A 117 -21.88 17.05 -15.80
N VAL A 118 -22.63 16.71 -16.83
CA VAL A 118 -22.18 16.63 -18.24
C VAL A 118 -23.16 17.35 -19.17
N ALA A 119 -22.64 18.03 -20.18
CA ALA A 119 -23.44 18.80 -21.15
C ALA A 119 -24.24 17.89 -22.10
N ASN A 120 -23.61 16.81 -22.56
CA ASN A 120 -24.22 15.80 -23.43
C ASN A 120 -24.08 14.43 -22.78
N SER A 121 -25.17 13.97 -22.16
CA SER A 121 -25.14 12.73 -21.38
C SER A 121 -25.02 11.49 -22.23
N GLU A 122 -25.52 11.49 -23.47
CA GLU A 122 -25.43 10.35 -24.38
C GLU A 122 -23.97 10.13 -24.82
N GLU A 123 -23.32 11.17 -25.30
CA GLU A 123 -21.91 11.15 -25.71
C GLU A 123 -20.98 10.83 -24.51
N ALA A 124 -21.29 11.40 -23.34
CA ALA A 124 -20.54 11.13 -22.10
C ALA A 124 -20.66 9.65 -21.69
N ARG A 125 -21.85 9.05 -21.76
CA ARG A 125 -22.06 7.63 -21.49
C ARG A 125 -21.33 6.74 -22.47
N GLU A 126 -21.36 7.04 -23.76
CA GLU A 126 -20.63 6.30 -24.78
C GLU A 126 -19.13 6.30 -24.49
N LYS A 127 -18.54 7.47 -24.18
CA LYS A 127 -17.12 7.60 -23.83
C LYS A 127 -16.78 6.85 -22.53
N LEU A 128 -17.61 6.95 -21.50
CA LEU A 128 -17.45 6.21 -20.26
C LEU A 128 -17.46 4.70 -20.50
N LEU A 129 -18.42 4.19 -21.26
CA LEU A 129 -18.54 2.75 -21.59
C LEU A 129 -17.34 2.24 -22.38
N GLN A 130 -16.82 3.05 -23.31
CA GLN A 130 -15.60 2.70 -24.06
C GLN A 130 -14.38 2.58 -23.12
N THR A 131 -14.17 3.55 -22.21
CA THR A 131 -13.06 3.51 -21.24
C THR A 131 -13.22 2.33 -20.28
N ILE A 132 -14.44 2.06 -19.81
CA ILE A 132 -14.77 0.90 -18.97
C ILE A 132 -14.43 -0.41 -19.69
N ALA A 133 -14.77 -0.53 -20.97
CA ALA A 133 -14.45 -1.72 -21.75
C ALA A 133 -12.94 -1.96 -21.86
N ASN A 134 -12.15 -0.89 -22.06
CA ASN A 134 -10.69 -0.96 -22.07
C ASN A 134 -10.15 -1.46 -20.71
N ILE A 135 -10.60 -0.86 -19.60
CA ILE A 135 -10.20 -1.27 -18.24
C ILE A 135 -10.57 -2.76 -18.00
N LYS A 136 -11.78 -3.18 -18.38
CA LYS A 136 -12.19 -4.58 -18.25
C LYS A 136 -11.28 -5.53 -19.01
N GLN A 137 -10.90 -5.18 -20.23
CA GLN A 137 -9.99 -6.00 -21.03
C GLN A 137 -8.59 -6.08 -20.42
N GLU A 138 -8.05 -4.95 -19.92
CA GLU A 138 -6.73 -4.88 -19.27
C GLU A 138 -6.65 -5.77 -18.03
N TYR A 139 -7.73 -5.85 -17.25
CA TYR A 139 -7.74 -6.47 -15.92
C TYR A 139 -8.58 -7.75 -15.81
N ILE A 140 -9.07 -8.29 -16.89
CA ILE A 140 -10.01 -9.44 -16.90
C ILE A 140 -9.49 -10.67 -16.14
N ARG A 141 -8.17 -10.87 -16.10
CA ARG A 141 -7.53 -12.01 -15.41
C ARG A 141 -7.30 -11.77 -13.92
N ILE A 142 -7.25 -10.51 -13.49
CA ILE A 142 -6.90 -10.15 -12.12
C ILE A 142 -8.13 -9.68 -11.34
N GLU A 143 -9.01 -8.94 -12.00
CA GLU A 143 -10.22 -8.35 -11.40
C GLU A 143 -11.49 -8.81 -12.16
N PRO A 144 -11.82 -10.10 -12.17
CA PRO A 144 -12.91 -10.62 -13.02
C PRO A 144 -14.30 -10.10 -12.61
N ASP A 145 -14.50 -9.81 -11.33
CA ASP A 145 -15.81 -9.51 -10.74
C ASP A 145 -16.10 -8.01 -10.61
N HIS A 146 -15.18 -7.13 -11.08
CA HIS A 146 -15.41 -5.70 -10.98
C HIS A 146 -16.51 -5.22 -11.94
N PHE A 147 -17.25 -4.22 -11.52
CA PHE A 147 -18.29 -3.61 -12.33
C PHE A 147 -18.43 -2.11 -12.08
N PHE A 148 -18.95 -1.44 -13.11
CA PHE A 148 -19.30 -0.03 -13.06
C PHE A 148 -20.80 0.12 -13.23
N GLU A 149 -21.39 1.00 -12.40
CA GLU A 149 -22.78 1.46 -12.53
C GLU A 149 -22.78 2.93 -12.91
N ILE A 150 -23.61 3.34 -13.88
CA ILE A 150 -23.79 4.72 -14.30
C ILE A 150 -25.28 5.04 -14.23
N GLU A 151 -25.65 5.87 -13.27
CA GLU A 151 -27.05 6.25 -13.00
C GLU A 151 -27.25 7.74 -13.24
N SER A 152 -28.37 8.15 -13.87
CA SER A 152 -28.83 9.54 -13.84
C SER A 152 -29.42 9.83 -12.47
N VAL A 153 -29.00 10.94 -11.87
CA VAL A 153 -29.51 11.36 -10.58
C VAL A 153 -29.92 12.82 -10.61
N VAL A 154 -30.96 13.15 -9.87
CA VAL A 154 -31.33 14.57 -9.67
C VAL A 154 -30.28 15.19 -8.73
N SER A 155 -29.72 16.30 -9.13
CA SER A 155 -28.82 17.07 -8.28
C SER A 155 -29.02 18.55 -8.51
N SER A 156 -28.97 19.28 -7.44
CA SER A 156 -28.88 20.74 -7.39
C SER A 156 -27.70 21.12 -6.51
N GLY A 157 -27.13 22.28 -6.68
CA GLY A 157 -26.04 22.77 -5.87
C GLY A 157 -24.83 23.14 -6.72
N ASP A 158 -23.66 23.04 -6.13
CA ASP A 158 -22.41 23.48 -6.72
C ASP A 158 -21.52 22.30 -7.11
N ALA A 159 -20.62 22.55 -8.02
CA ALA A 159 -19.61 21.64 -8.50
C ALA A 159 -18.26 22.36 -8.55
N MET A 160 -17.18 21.60 -8.64
CA MET A 160 -15.84 22.14 -8.81
C MET A 160 -15.73 22.94 -10.12
N ASN A 161 -15.04 24.07 -10.09
CA ASN A 161 -14.73 24.81 -11.30
C ASN A 161 -13.79 24.01 -12.24
N ASP A 162 -13.77 24.37 -13.51
CA ASP A 162 -13.03 23.62 -14.53
C ASP A 162 -11.51 23.59 -14.32
N SER A 163 -10.92 24.70 -13.87
CA SER A 163 -9.47 24.78 -13.60
C SER A 163 -9.02 23.83 -12.50
N ASP A 164 -9.73 23.83 -11.37
CA ASP A 164 -9.40 22.97 -10.23
C ASP A 164 -9.71 21.49 -10.55
N CYS A 165 -10.79 21.22 -11.28
CA CYS A 165 -11.09 19.88 -11.78
C CYS A 165 -9.94 19.33 -12.64
N THR A 166 -9.42 20.14 -13.56
CA THR A 166 -8.28 19.76 -14.41
C THR A 166 -7.02 19.47 -13.59
N LYS A 167 -6.68 20.36 -12.64
CA LYS A 167 -5.52 20.16 -11.75
C LYS A 167 -5.62 18.88 -10.93
N ILE A 168 -6.77 18.65 -10.31
CA ILE A 168 -6.99 17.48 -9.46
C ILE A 168 -6.93 16.18 -10.28
N LEU A 169 -7.63 16.11 -11.41
CA LEU A 169 -7.62 14.92 -12.25
C LEU A 169 -6.22 14.63 -12.81
N ASN A 170 -5.50 15.65 -13.30
CA ASN A 170 -4.12 15.49 -13.74
C ASN A 170 -3.22 14.95 -12.62
N THR A 171 -3.34 15.48 -11.42
CA THR A 171 -2.55 15.04 -10.27
C THR A 171 -2.90 13.61 -9.84
N LEU A 172 -4.20 13.27 -9.77
CA LEU A 172 -4.65 11.91 -9.45
C LEU A 172 -4.18 10.88 -10.50
N CYS A 173 -4.10 11.27 -11.77
CA CYS A 173 -3.53 10.43 -12.83
C CYS A 173 -2.00 10.31 -12.71
N ALA A 174 -1.29 11.41 -12.47
CA ALA A 174 0.17 11.48 -12.43
C ALA A 174 0.79 10.88 -11.17
N VAL A 175 0.14 11.03 -10.00
CA VAL A 175 0.68 10.55 -8.72
C VAL A 175 0.94 9.04 -8.77
N HIS A 176 2.13 8.63 -8.32
CA HIS A 176 2.53 7.23 -8.36
C HIS A 176 1.65 6.37 -7.44
N ASN A 177 1.27 5.19 -7.94
CA ASN A 177 0.56 4.16 -7.19
C ASN A 177 1.04 2.78 -7.66
N GLY A 178 1.30 1.88 -6.71
CA GLY A 178 1.83 0.55 -7.00
C GLY A 178 3.30 0.41 -6.61
N VAL A 179 3.97 -0.57 -7.22
CA VAL A 179 5.40 -0.81 -7.02
C VAL A 179 6.21 0.36 -7.59
N PHE A 180 7.02 0.98 -6.75
CA PHE A 180 7.96 2.03 -7.16
C PHE A 180 9.30 1.44 -7.57
N ARG A 181 9.80 0.48 -6.80
CA ARG A 181 11.07 -0.22 -7.05
C ARG A 181 11.04 -1.65 -6.55
N MET A 182 11.59 -2.57 -7.33
CA MET A 182 11.86 -3.94 -6.89
C MET A 182 13.26 -4.03 -6.25
N SER A 183 13.43 -4.94 -5.31
CA SER A 183 14.73 -5.17 -4.68
C SER A 183 15.74 -5.67 -5.71
N PRO A 184 16.94 -5.06 -5.80
CA PRO A 184 18.00 -5.57 -6.66
C PRO A 184 18.72 -6.79 -6.07
N GLN A 185 18.52 -7.07 -4.78
CA GLN A 185 19.23 -8.13 -4.03
C GLN A 185 18.37 -9.37 -3.82
N ILE A 186 17.06 -9.22 -3.71
CA ILE A 186 16.14 -10.33 -3.42
C ILE A 186 15.10 -10.40 -4.54
N LYS A 187 15.10 -11.53 -5.22
CA LYS A 187 14.14 -11.79 -6.30
C LYS A 187 12.72 -11.68 -5.79
N ASP A 188 11.85 -11.09 -6.60
CA ASP A 188 10.39 -10.94 -6.38
C ASP A 188 10.00 -10.11 -5.14
N LEU A 189 10.97 -9.50 -4.43
CA LEU A 189 10.71 -8.61 -3.32
C LEU A 189 10.46 -7.18 -3.81
N VAL A 190 9.36 -6.58 -3.39
CA VAL A 190 9.13 -5.14 -3.52
C VAL A 190 10.02 -4.42 -2.52
N GLU A 191 10.88 -3.51 -2.98
CA GLU A 191 11.67 -2.65 -2.10
C GLU A 191 10.87 -1.42 -1.68
N ALA A 192 10.25 -0.75 -2.65
CA ALA A 192 9.46 0.46 -2.38
C ALA A 192 8.15 0.49 -3.15
N SER A 193 7.12 1.06 -2.54
CA SER A 193 5.79 1.22 -3.14
C SER A 193 5.05 2.42 -2.58
N SER A 194 3.99 2.82 -3.28
CA SER A 194 2.99 3.78 -2.79
C SER A 194 1.59 3.29 -3.08
N SER A 195 0.65 3.55 -2.18
CA SER A 195 -0.78 3.28 -2.39
C SER A 195 -1.58 4.55 -2.17
N LEU A 196 -2.31 5.00 -3.21
CA LEU A 196 -3.31 6.06 -3.09
C LEU A 196 -4.58 5.46 -2.49
N ALA A 197 -4.63 5.42 -1.16
CA ALA A 197 -5.59 4.64 -0.39
C ALA A 197 -6.96 5.32 -0.23
N ARG A 198 -6.99 6.64 -0.15
CA ARG A 198 -8.22 7.42 0.06
C ARG A 198 -8.22 8.66 -0.81
N VAL A 199 -9.37 8.95 -1.44
CA VAL A 199 -9.64 10.20 -2.18
C VAL A 199 -11.03 10.69 -1.79
N ILE A 200 -11.14 11.94 -1.36
CA ILE A 200 -12.41 12.61 -1.08
C ILE A 200 -12.43 13.95 -1.78
N ILE A 201 -13.52 14.23 -2.50
CA ILE A 201 -13.88 15.55 -3.03
C ILE A 201 -15.28 15.84 -2.56
N HIS A 202 -15.44 16.85 -1.73
CA HIS A 202 -16.73 17.21 -1.13
C HIS A 202 -16.70 18.65 -0.62
N GLU A 203 -17.74 19.42 -0.92
CA GLU A 203 -17.99 20.75 -0.37
C GLU A 203 -16.74 21.65 -0.35
N GLY A 204 -16.18 21.97 -1.52
CA GLY A 204 -15.04 22.86 -1.66
C GLY A 204 -13.68 22.28 -1.22
N THR A 205 -13.64 21.01 -0.79
CA THR A 205 -12.43 20.39 -0.25
C THR A 205 -12.07 19.12 -1.00
N PHE A 206 -10.80 19.00 -1.39
CA PHE A 206 -10.17 17.79 -1.89
C PHE A 206 -9.14 17.27 -0.88
N THR A 207 -9.22 16.01 -0.51
CA THR A 207 -8.24 15.37 0.38
C THR A 207 -7.81 14.01 -0.14
N THR A 208 -6.56 13.64 0.14
CA THR A 208 -6.08 12.28 -0.11
C THR A 208 -5.30 11.72 1.08
N GLN A 209 -5.27 10.39 1.16
CA GLN A 209 -4.37 9.67 2.05
C GLN A 209 -3.62 8.62 1.24
N SER A 210 -2.30 8.64 1.34
CA SER A 210 -1.41 7.68 0.71
C SER A 210 -0.47 7.10 1.75
N LEU A 211 -0.01 5.87 1.51
CA LEU A 211 1.00 5.21 2.33
C LEU A 211 2.15 4.76 1.43
N GLN A 212 3.34 5.27 1.70
CA GLN A 212 4.58 4.86 1.07
C GLN A 212 5.31 3.87 1.95
N ARG A 213 5.89 2.85 1.36
CA ARG A 213 6.62 1.78 2.05
C ARG A 213 7.96 1.55 1.39
N SER A 214 8.99 1.29 2.21
CA SER A 214 10.26 0.75 1.74
C SER A 214 11.03 0.08 2.87
N SER A 215 11.82 -0.95 2.54
CA SER A 215 12.81 -1.54 3.46
C SER A 215 14.09 -0.69 3.55
N VAL A 216 14.30 0.22 2.59
CA VAL A 216 15.47 1.13 2.51
C VAL A 216 15.02 2.55 2.80
N GLU A 217 15.58 3.19 3.85
CA GLU A 217 15.15 4.52 4.31
C GLU A 217 15.30 5.61 3.25
N SER A 218 16.40 5.62 2.49
CA SER A 218 16.61 6.60 1.42
C SER A 218 15.59 6.44 0.29
N THR A 219 15.22 5.22 -0.07
CA THR A 219 14.19 4.95 -1.09
C THR A 219 12.78 5.27 -0.55
N LYS A 220 12.52 5.06 0.76
CA LYS A 220 11.28 5.52 1.40
C LYS A 220 11.15 7.04 1.27
N SER A 221 12.23 7.77 1.54
CA SER A 221 12.28 9.22 1.38
C SER A 221 12.07 9.66 -0.08
N GLU A 222 12.69 8.95 -1.05
CA GLU A 222 12.53 9.23 -2.48
C GLU A 222 11.07 9.09 -2.93
N VAL A 223 10.41 7.97 -2.64
CA VAL A 223 9.03 7.76 -3.05
C VAL A 223 8.08 8.74 -2.36
N SER A 224 8.31 9.04 -1.07
CA SER A 224 7.47 10.01 -0.35
C SER A 224 7.66 11.44 -0.87
N MET A 225 8.87 11.82 -1.27
CA MET A 225 9.16 13.08 -1.94
C MET A 225 8.46 13.18 -3.29
N ALA A 226 8.47 12.12 -4.09
CA ALA A 226 7.78 12.10 -5.38
C ALA A 226 6.26 12.31 -5.22
N ILE A 227 5.63 11.65 -4.24
CA ILE A 227 4.21 11.82 -3.93
C ILE A 227 3.93 13.25 -3.45
N ARG A 228 4.74 13.78 -2.52
CA ARG A 228 4.66 15.14 -2.02
C ARG A 228 4.71 16.15 -3.16
N SER A 229 5.73 16.06 -4.02
CA SER A 229 5.94 16.98 -5.13
C SER A 229 4.78 16.98 -6.12
N ALA A 230 4.17 15.82 -6.39
CA ALA A 230 3.00 15.75 -7.28
C ALA A 230 1.82 16.57 -6.74
N PHE A 231 1.56 16.52 -5.45
CA PHE A 231 0.47 17.28 -4.83
C PHE A 231 0.83 18.75 -4.59
N GLU A 232 2.05 19.07 -4.20
CA GLU A 232 2.50 20.47 -4.04
C GLU A 232 2.48 21.23 -5.37
N ASN A 233 2.79 20.57 -6.49
CA ASN A 233 2.72 21.18 -7.84
C ASN A 233 1.31 21.62 -8.23
N MET A 234 0.26 20.99 -7.71
CA MET A 234 -1.11 21.47 -7.92
C MET A 234 -1.54 22.56 -6.94
N GLY A 235 -0.73 22.84 -5.92
CA GLY A 235 -1.00 23.82 -4.86
C GLY A 235 -1.65 23.23 -3.61
N ALA A 236 -1.62 21.91 -3.43
CA ALA A 236 -2.14 21.26 -2.23
C ALA A 236 -1.18 21.42 -1.04
N THR A 237 -1.74 21.52 0.17
CA THR A 237 -0.99 21.34 1.40
C THR A 237 -0.71 19.86 1.61
N VAL A 238 0.53 19.51 1.96
CA VAL A 238 0.97 18.13 2.15
C VAL A 238 1.57 17.95 3.53
N GLU A 239 1.00 17.03 4.29
CA GLU A 239 1.49 16.61 5.60
C GLU A 239 1.98 15.17 5.55
N GLN A 240 3.21 14.94 6.01
CA GLN A 240 3.79 13.60 6.12
C GLN A 240 3.98 13.26 7.60
N GLY A 241 3.62 12.02 7.96
CA GLY A 241 3.67 11.59 9.36
C GLY A 241 3.54 10.08 9.50
N GLY A 242 3.39 9.60 10.74
CA GLY A 242 3.27 8.16 11.00
C GLY A 242 4.50 7.36 10.55
N ASP A 243 5.65 8.03 10.42
CA ASP A 243 6.89 7.40 9.96
C ASP A 243 7.35 6.29 10.93
N TYR A 244 7.69 5.14 10.36
CA TYR A 244 8.34 4.04 11.05
C TYR A 244 9.41 3.42 10.15
N PRO A 245 10.54 2.98 10.74
CA PRO A 245 11.68 2.49 9.99
C PRO A 245 11.43 1.13 9.37
N GLY A 246 12.10 0.88 8.23
CA GLY A 246 12.27 -0.44 7.66
C GLY A 246 13.43 -1.19 8.30
N TRP A 247 13.53 -2.45 7.93
CA TRP A 247 14.66 -3.31 8.20
C TRP A 247 15.19 -3.82 6.87
N GLU A 248 16.33 -3.23 6.44
CA GLU A 248 16.94 -3.57 5.17
C GLU A 248 17.46 -5.01 5.19
N PRO A 249 17.09 -5.83 4.18
CA PRO A 249 17.52 -7.21 4.13
C PRO A 249 19.04 -7.35 3.98
N ASN A 250 19.66 -8.18 4.83
CA ASN A 250 21.08 -8.50 4.77
C ASN A 250 21.31 -9.99 4.53
N ARG A 251 21.61 -10.38 3.28
CA ARG A 251 21.91 -11.76 2.89
C ARG A 251 23.27 -12.26 3.40
N ASN A 252 24.15 -11.37 3.84
CA ASN A 252 25.51 -11.69 4.30
C ASN A 252 25.59 -11.77 5.85
N SER A 253 24.44 -11.80 6.53
CA SER A 253 24.38 -11.93 7.99
C SER A 253 24.92 -13.29 8.43
N ARG A 254 25.78 -13.30 9.46
CA ARG A 254 26.35 -14.52 10.04
C ARG A 254 25.27 -15.37 10.69
N ILE A 255 24.31 -14.75 11.38
CA ILE A 255 23.18 -15.47 11.99
C ILE A 255 22.30 -16.14 10.93
N LEU A 256 22.09 -15.50 9.78
CA LEU A 256 21.36 -16.10 8.68
C LEU A 256 22.06 -17.36 8.18
N THR A 257 23.36 -17.29 7.87
CA THR A 257 24.15 -18.44 7.39
C THR A 257 24.08 -19.60 8.40
N LEU A 258 24.30 -19.29 9.67
CA LEU A 258 24.21 -20.29 10.76
C LEU A 258 22.83 -20.97 10.78
N MET A 259 21.77 -20.19 10.72
CA MET A 259 20.42 -20.70 10.82
C MET A 259 19.98 -21.47 9.58
N GLU A 260 20.39 -21.06 8.36
CA GLU A 260 20.17 -21.85 7.14
C GLU A 260 20.81 -23.22 7.20
N ASP A 261 22.07 -23.30 7.68
CA ASP A 261 22.80 -24.55 7.79
C ASP A 261 22.20 -25.48 8.87
N LEU A 262 21.82 -24.94 10.01
CA LEU A 262 21.13 -25.68 11.06
C LEU A 262 19.77 -26.21 10.60
N TYR A 263 18.98 -25.39 9.90
CA TYR A 263 17.68 -25.80 9.37
C TYR A 263 17.82 -26.98 8.40
N LYS A 264 18.75 -26.89 7.43
CA LYS A 264 19.07 -27.99 6.50
C LYS A 264 19.48 -29.26 7.23
N LYS A 265 20.29 -29.13 8.28
CA LYS A 265 20.77 -30.26 9.08
C LYS A 265 19.65 -30.94 9.86
N LEU A 266 18.73 -30.17 10.45
CA LEU A 266 17.66 -30.67 11.29
C LEU A 266 16.48 -31.25 10.49
N PHE A 267 16.13 -30.60 9.37
CA PHE A 267 14.89 -30.91 8.65
C PHE A 267 15.12 -31.47 7.23
N ASN A 268 16.38 -31.57 6.80
CA ASN A 268 16.80 -32.11 5.48
C ASN A 268 16.20 -31.34 4.28
N GLU A 269 15.88 -30.07 4.48
CA GLU A 269 15.35 -29.13 3.47
C GLU A 269 15.88 -27.71 3.76
N PRO A 270 16.05 -26.85 2.75
CA PRO A 270 16.43 -25.45 2.99
C PRO A 270 15.23 -24.64 3.50
N PRO A 271 15.45 -23.67 4.41
CA PRO A 271 14.41 -22.74 4.77
C PRO A 271 14.16 -21.73 3.64
N HIS A 272 12.98 -21.13 3.64
CA HIS A 272 12.65 -20.01 2.76
C HIS A 272 13.14 -18.69 3.36
N VAL A 273 14.22 -18.12 2.81
CA VAL A 273 14.72 -16.81 3.25
C VAL A 273 13.91 -15.71 2.56
N LYS A 274 13.18 -14.92 3.35
CA LYS A 274 12.27 -13.89 2.86
C LYS A 274 12.50 -12.54 3.52
N ALA A 275 11.96 -11.52 2.90
CA ALA A 275 11.68 -10.23 3.52
C ALA A 275 10.25 -9.84 3.16
N CYS A 276 9.53 -9.22 4.08
CA CYS A 276 8.15 -8.85 3.84
C CYS A 276 8.03 -7.36 3.48
N HIS A 277 7.08 -7.04 2.61
CA HIS A 277 6.77 -5.64 2.28
C HIS A 277 5.66 -5.09 3.20
N ALA A 278 5.76 -5.42 4.49
CA ALA A 278 4.94 -4.93 5.60
C ALA A 278 5.84 -4.63 6.79
N GLY A 279 5.32 -3.99 7.85
CA GLY A 279 6.11 -3.67 9.05
C GLY A 279 6.28 -4.90 9.94
N LEU A 280 7.48 -5.07 10.50
CA LEU A 280 7.79 -5.96 11.62
C LEU A 280 8.44 -5.16 12.74
N GLU A 281 8.37 -5.64 13.97
CA GLU A 281 9.01 -4.97 15.12
C GLU A 281 10.53 -4.84 14.96
N CYS A 282 11.18 -5.74 14.22
CA CYS A 282 12.60 -5.67 13.91
C CYS A 282 13.00 -4.34 13.23
N GLY A 283 12.14 -3.74 12.39
CA GLY A 283 12.41 -2.42 11.81
C GLY A 283 12.54 -1.34 12.91
N ILE A 284 11.63 -1.36 13.87
CA ILE A 284 11.64 -0.41 15.00
C ILE A 284 12.81 -0.69 15.95
N LEU A 285 13.01 -1.96 16.31
CA LEU A 285 14.09 -2.39 17.22
C LEU A 285 15.48 -2.10 16.63
N GLY A 286 15.67 -2.31 15.34
CA GLY A 286 16.94 -2.04 14.66
C GLY A 286 17.39 -0.58 14.75
N LYS A 287 16.45 0.37 14.82
CA LYS A 287 16.75 1.79 15.05
C LYS A 287 17.36 2.04 16.43
N HIS A 288 16.93 1.29 17.45
CA HIS A 288 17.41 1.40 18.82
C HIS A 288 18.64 0.54 19.13
N LEU A 289 18.92 -0.45 18.27
CA LEU A 289 19.99 -1.45 18.41
C LEU A 289 20.95 -1.43 17.20
N PRO A 290 21.70 -0.34 16.96
CA PRO A 290 22.53 -0.23 15.78
C PRO A 290 23.63 -1.30 15.78
N GLY A 291 23.80 -1.99 14.64
CA GLY A 291 24.81 -3.02 14.44
C GLY A 291 24.43 -4.39 14.99
N VAL A 292 23.23 -4.58 15.52
CA VAL A 292 22.73 -5.90 15.93
C VAL A 292 22.27 -6.67 14.68
N GLU A 293 22.75 -7.89 14.52
CA GLU A 293 22.26 -8.82 13.51
C GLU A 293 20.88 -9.35 13.94
N MET A 294 19.89 -9.24 13.05
CA MET A 294 18.52 -9.63 13.35
C MET A 294 18.04 -10.72 12.42
N ILE A 295 17.18 -11.59 12.92
CA ILE A 295 16.46 -12.59 12.15
C ILE A 295 15.11 -12.88 12.82
N SER A 296 14.06 -13.06 12.02
CA SER A 296 12.73 -13.40 12.51
C SER A 296 12.30 -14.77 12.00
N PHE A 297 11.79 -15.60 12.88
CA PHE A 297 11.27 -16.95 12.60
C PHE A 297 10.24 -17.34 13.67
N GLY A 298 9.40 -18.31 13.37
CA GLY A 298 8.31 -18.67 14.29
C GLY A 298 7.60 -19.96 13.91
N PRO A 299 6.58 -20.37 14.65
CA PRO A 299 5.72 -21.50 14.31
C PRO A 299 4.66 -21.10 13.27
N ASN A 300 3.95 -22.10 12.74
CA ASN A 300 2.81 -21.87 11.86
C ASN A 300 1.64 -21.27 12.62
N ILE A 301 1.32 -20.00 12.31
CA ILE A 301 0.14 -19.28 12.81
C ILE A 301 -0.80 -19.03 11.63
N ARG A 302 -2.09 -19.11 11.85
CA ARG A 302 -3.11 -18.84 10.83
C ARG A 302 -4.18 -17.94 11.40
N ALA A 303 -4.71 -17.06 10.54
CA ALA A 303 -5.69 -16.05 10.90
C ALA A 303 -5.22 -15.10 12.03
N ALA A 304 -3.91 -14.76 12.05
CA ALA A 304 -3.34 -13.79 12.98
C ALA A 304 -4.17 -12.48 13.00
N HIS A 305 -4.26 -11.86 14.18
CA HIS A 305 -5.04 -10.64 14.44
C HIS A 305 -6.57 -10.81 14.27
N SER A 306 -7.08 -12.04 14.33
CA SER A 306 -8.51 -12.32 14.27
C SER A 306 -8.96 -13.21 15.41
N PRO A 307 -10.26 -13.27 15.73
CA PRO A 307 -10.79 -14.21 16.73
C PRO A 307 -10.55 -15.69 16.38
N ASP A 308 -10.25 -16.01 15.13
CA ASP A 308 -9.98 -17.36 14.64
C ASP A 308 -8.49 -17.71 14.63
N GLU A 309 -7.66 -16.89 15.27
CA GLU A 309 -6.22 -17.10 15.35
C GLU A 309 -5.89 -18.45 16.01
N LYS A 310 -5.00 -19.18 15.36
CA LYS A 310 -4.59 -20.51 15.83
C LYS A 310 -3.15 -20.82 15.44
N VAL A 311 -2.47 -21.59 16.30
CA VAL A 311 -1.11 -22.09 16.09
C VAL A 311 -1.14 -23.61 15.91
N GLN A 312 -0.29 -24.13 15.02
CA GLN A 312 -0.14 -25.56 14.78
C GLN A 312 0.80 -26.16 15.85
N ILE A 313 0.31 -27.07 16.65
CA ILE A 313 1.06 -27.68 17.81
C ILE A 313 2.37 -28.35 17.32
N SER A 314 2.31 -29.14 16.25
CA SER A 314 3.52 -29.80 15.69
C SER A 314 4.58 -28.81 15.19
N SER A 315 4.15 -27.69 14.67
CA SER A 315 5.03 -26.61 14.24
C SER A 315 5.71 -25.91 15.43
N VAL A 316 5.02 -25.76 16.56
CA VAL A 316 5.65 -25.25 17.80
C VAL A 316 6.77 -26.17 18.27
N GLN A 317 6.61 -27.48 18.15
CA GLN A 317 7.64 -28.46 18.53
C GLN A 317 8.86 -28.36 17.58
N LYS A 318 8.61 -28.23 16.26
CA LYS A 318 9.65 -28.01 15.25
C LYS A 318 10.41 -26.72 15.54
N PHE A 319 9.71 -25.61 15.69
CA PHE A 319 10.26 -24.29 16.02
C PHE A 319 11.08 -24.32 17.32
N TRP A 320 10.58 -24.94 18.38
CA TRP A 320 11.30 -25.04 19.66
C TRP A 320 12.63 -25.78 19.52
N SER A 321 12.63 -26.92 18.83
CA SER A 321 13.85 -27.67 18.55
C SER A 321 14.87 -26.85 17.77
N TYR A 322 14.41 -26.11 16.77
CA TYR A 322 15.24 -25.24 15.97
C TYR A 322 15.82 -24.06 16.79
N LEU A 323 15.00 -23.42 17.61
CA LEU A 323 15.44 -22.35 18.52
C LEU A 323 16.52 -22.85 19.48
N LEU A 324 16.34 -24.01 20.11
CA LEU A 324 17.32 -24.58 21.02
C LEU A 324 18.66 -24.88 20.32
N GLU A 325 18.63 -25.44 19.12
CA GLU A 325 19.85 -25.70 18.36
C GLU A 325 20.53 -24.41 17.92
N THR A 326 19.75 -23.40 17.53
CA THR A 326 20.29 -22.07 17.21
C THR A 326 21.03 -21.47 18.40
N LEU A 327 20.42 -21.47 19.59
CA LEU A 327 21.02 -20.92 20.82
C LEU A 327 22.31 -21.66 21.23
N LYS A 328 22.40 -22.97 20.98
CA LYS A 328 23.62 -23.76 21.28
C LYS A 328 24.79 -23.39 20.34
N HIS A 329 24.51 -22.95 19.11
CA HIS A 329 25.50 -22.70 18.10
C HIS A 329 25.85 -21.23 17.90
N ILE A 330 25.10 -20.30 18.51
CA ILE A 330 25.46 -18.88 18.52
C ILE A 330 26.79 -18.72 19.27
N PRO A 331 27.81 -18.07 18.65
CA PRO A 331 29.08 -17.85 19.31
C PRO A 331 28.93 -17.02 20.58
N GLN A 332 29.51 -17.49 21.69
CA GLN A 332 29.45 -16.79 22.98
C GLN A 332 30.21 -15.45 23.01
N ASN A 333 31.07 -15.21 22.01
CA ASN A 333 31.92 -14.00 21.88
C ASN A 333 31.71 -13.31 20.50
N ALA A 334 30.48 -13.21 20.04
CA ALA A 334 30.15 -12.53 18.79
C ALA A 334 30.09 -11.00 18.94
#